data_36d7d7623f943dd04efc38f4f72fc9ab
#
_entry.id   36d7d7623f943dd04efc38f4f72fc9ab
#
_cell.length_a   1.000
_cell.length_b   1.000
_cell.length_c   1.000
_cell.angle_alpha   90.00
_cell.angle_beta   90.00
_cell.angle_gamma   90.00
#
_symmetry.space_group_name_H-M   'P 1'
#
loop_
_entity.id
_entity.type
_entity.pdbx_description
1 polymer ?
#
loop_
_entity_poly.entity_id
_entity_poly.type
_entity_poly.pdbx_seq_one_letter_code
_entity_poly.pdbx_strand_id
1 'polypeptide(L)'
;MYCKEIDNMKLLEPIKVGPITLKNRIMFPPMTTGYEERDGSISKQSFNFYKRIAEGGVSYIVLGDVAPVNTVSPTPKLFKDEQIPAYKELADALHEFDCKLGIQIFHPEYDVQALAEMFKKGDMQAARAKLHHDMLHYIDEVTDEQLNDILMKMGGCVKRAYEAGVDVVEV
;
A
#
# COMPACT_ATOMS: atom_id res chain seq x y z
N MET A 1 2.50 -30.54 29.04
CA MET A 1 1.07 -30.75 28.69
C MET A 1 0.51 -29.70 27.72
N TYR A 2 1.32 -28.81 27.22
CA TYR A 2 0.90 -27.71 26.31
C TYR A 2 1.08 -27.98 24.80
N CYS A 3 1.79 -29.04 24.38
CA CYS A 3 2.05 -29.27 22.96
C CYS A 3 0.97 -30.03 22.15
N LYS A 4 -0.03 -30.63 22.81
CA LYS A 4 -1.08 -31.39 22.11
C LYS A 4 -2.29 -30.55 21.68
N GLU A 5 -2.43 -29.32 22.20
CA GLU A 5 -3.55 -28.42 21.84
C GLU A 5 -3.25 -27.55 20.59
N ILE A 6 -1.98 -27.44 20.21
CA ILE A 6 -1.56 -26.63 19.03
C ILE A 6 -1.99 -27.30 17.71
N ASP A 7 -2.04 -28.64 17.67
CA ASP A 7 -2.39 -29.42 16.47
C ASP A 7 -3.85 -29.26 16.02
N ASN A 8 -4.71 -28.60 16.80
CA ASN A 8 -6.13 -28.42 16.54
C ASN A 8 -6.57 -26.95 16.47
N MET A 9 -5.62 -26.02 16.33
CA MET A 9 -5.96 -24.60 16.19
C MET A 9 -6.28 -24.26 14.73
N LYS A 10 -7.55 -24.00 14.44
CA LYS A 10 -8.03 -23.55 13.12
C LYS A 10 -7.24 -22.35 12.58
N LEU A 11 -6.63 -21.56 13.45
CA LEU A 11 -5.78 -20.41 13.12
C LEU A 11 -4.59 -20.80 12.24
N LEU A 12 -4.01 -21.99 12.46
CA LEU A 12 -2.84 -22.50 11.73
C LEU A 12 -3.21 -23.36 10.51
N GLU A 13 -4.49 -23.64 10.32
CA GLU A 13 -4.94 -24.40 9.15
C GLU A 13 -4.93 -23.53 7.89
N PRO A 14 -4.55 -24.10 6.73
CA PRO A 14 -4.68 -23.40 5.46
C PRO A 14 -6.10 -22.94 5.17
N ILE A 15 -6.24 -21.85 4.44
CA ILE A 15 -7.53 -21.33 3.99
C ILE A 15 -7.44 -20.91 2.52
N LYS A 16 -8.47 -21.27 1.75
CA LYS A 16 -8.63 -20.80 0.38
C LYS A 16 -9.46 -19.52 0.36
N VAL A 17 -8.92 -18.47 -0.24
CA VAL A 17 -9.56 -17.16 -0.42
C VAL A 17 -9.56 -16.83 -1.90
N GLY A 18 -10.71 -16.94 -2.56
CA GLY A 18 -10.80 -16.79 -4.00
C GLY A 18 -9.87 -17.78 -4.72
N PRO A 19 -8.97 -17.29 -5.61
CA PRO A 19 -8.03 -18.14 -6.34
C PRO A 19 -6.77 -18.52 -5.52
N ILE A 20 -6.49 -17.84 -4.41
CA ILE A 20 -5.28 -18.05 -3.62
C ILE A 20 -5.52 -18.98 -2.42
N THR A 21 -4.45 -19.68 -2.02
CA THR A 21 -4.43 -20.45 -0.78
C THR A 21 -3.41 -19.83 0.17
N LEU A 22 -3.84 -19.51 1.39
CA LEU A 22 -3.00 -19.04 2.47
C LEU A 22 -2.60 -20.21 3.37
N LYS A 23 -1.32 -20.29 3.78
CA LYS A 23 -0.80 -21.39 4.61
C LYS A 23 -1.40 -21.45 6.03
N ASN A 24 -1.98 -20.34 6.50
CA ASN A 24 -2.70 -20.23 7.77
C ASN A 24 -3.66 -19.03 7.71
N ARG A 25 -4.34 -18.72 8.82
CA ARG A 25 -5.35 -17.64 8.91
C ARG A 25 -4.82 -16.39 9.63
N ILE A 26 -3.50 -16.21 9.64
CA ILE A 26 -2.86 -15.05 10.26
C ILE A 26 -2.47 -14.09 9.16
N MET A 27 -2.95 -12.85 9.26
CA MET A 27 -2.56 -11.76 8.37
C MET A 27 -1.96 -10.59 9.15
N PHE A 28 -1.09 -9.85 8.51
CA PHE A 28 -0.64 -8.54 8.96
C PHE A 28 -1.48 -7.48 8.21
N PRO A 29 -2.29 -6.69 8.93
CA PRO A 29 -3.20 -5.73 8.31
C PRO A 29 -2.48 -4.54 7.70
N PRO A 30 -3.14 -3.75 6.84
CA PRO A 30 -2.57 -2.54 6.28
C PRO A 30 -2.24 -1.53 7.38
N MET A 31 -1.03 -0.98 7.32
CA MET A 31 -0.53 0.02 8.27
C MET A 31 0.42 0.99 7.56
N THR A 32 0.33 2.27 7.91
CA THR A 32 1.33 3.26 7.53
C THR A 32 2.55 3.14 8.43
N THR A 33 3.69 2.77 7.89
CA THR A 33 4.93 2.60 8.66
C THR A 33 5.80 3.86 8.68
N GLY A 34 5.74 4.66 7.63
CA GLY A 34 6.60 5.81 7.44
C GLY A 34 8.08 5.43 7.20
N TYR A 35 8.35 4.20 6.79
CA TYR A 35 9.70 3.68 6.54
C TYR A 35 10.13 3.82 5.08
N GLU A 36 9.24 4.25 4.21
CA GLU A 36 9.46 4.36 2.77
C GLU A 36 10.47 5.47 2.44
N GLU A 37 11.06 5.40 1.25
CA GLU A 37 11.87 6.48 0.71
C GLU A 37 11.02 7.75 0.47
N ARG A 38 11.65 8.89 0.29
CA ARG A 38 10.95 10.17 0.08
C ARG A 38 10.02 10.14 -1.14
N ASP A 39 10.37 9.38 -2.16
CA ASP A 39 9.54 9.20 -3.36
C ASP A 39 8.48 8.09 -3.19
N GLY A 40 8.36 7.52 -2.00
CA GLY A 40 7.42 6.45 -1.66
C GLY A 40 7.85 5.06 -2.12
N SER A 41 9.06 4.88 -2.64
CA SER A 41 9.61 3.56 -2.95
C SER A 41 9.88 2.75 -1.68
N ILE A 42 9.85 1.43 -1.80
CA ILE A 42 10.19 0.52 -0.69
C ILE A 42 11.65 0.74 -0.29
N SER A 43 11.86 1.24 0.93
CA SER A 43 13.19 1.41 1.49
C SER A 43 13.75 0.08 2.03
N LYS A 44 15.05 0.06 2.31
CA LYS A 44 15.65 -1.09 3.00
C LYS A 44 15.04 -1.34 4.39
N GLN A 45 14.61 -0.29 5.07
CA GLN A 45 13.96 -0.41 6.38
C GLN A 45 12.57 -1.03 6.23
N SER A 46 11.76 -0.56 5.29
CA SER A 46 10.45 -1.11 4.96
C SER A 46 10.55 -2.57 4.53
N PHE A 47 11.47 -2.87 3.60
CA PHE A 47 11.76 -4.24 3.15
C PHE A 47 12.08 -5.19 4.32
N ASN A 48 13.03 -4.81 5.18
CA ASN A 48 13.43 -5.65 6.32
C ASN A 48 12.30 -5.83 7.33
N PHE A 49 11.47 -4.80 7.54
CA PHE A 49 10.32 -4.87 8.43
C PHE A 49 9.32 -5.93 7.96
N TYR A 50 8.87 -5.87 6.71
CA TYR A 50 7.89 -6.82 6.18
C TYR A 50 8.48 -8.23 6.03
N LYS A 51 9.74 -8.38 5.60
CA LYS A 51 10.42 -9.67 5.54
C LYS A 51 10.45 -10.34 6.90
N ARG A 52 10.76 -9.60 7.98
CA ARG A 52 10.79 -10.15 9.33
C ARG A 52 9.42 -10.60 9.84
N ILE A 53 8.34 -9.93 9.42
CA ILE A 53 6.99 -10.36 9.72
C ILE A 53 6.66 -11.67 9.00
N ALA A 54 7.04 -11.81 7.73
CA ALA A 54 6.86 -13.05 6.96
C ALA A 54 7.65 -14.22 7.55
N GLU A 55 8.90 -13.99 7.98
CA GLU A 55 9.74 -14.95 8.72
C GLU A 55 9.04 -15.43 10.02
N GLY A 56 8.24 -14.56 10.65
CA GLY A 56 7.42 -14.89 11.83
C GLY A 56 6.26 -15.84 11.54
N GLY A 57 6.00 -16.18 10.27
CA GLY A 57 5.06 -17.22 9.88
C GLY A 57 3.67 -16.75 9.47
N VAL A 58 3.41 -15.43 9.34
CA VAL A 58 2.14 -14.95 8.78
C VAL A 58 1.97 -15.40 7.33
N SER A 59 0.72 -15.62 6.92
CA SER A 59 0.41 -16.11 5.55
C SER A 59 0.14 -14.99 4.56
N TYR A 60 -0.20 -13.80 5.04
CA TYR A 60 -0.61 -12.67 4.23
C TYR A 60 -0.23 -11.36 4.89
N ILE A 61 0.39 -10.47 4.14
CA ILE A 61 0.74 -9.12 4.56
C ILE A 61 0.08 -8.14 3.60
N VAL A 62 -0.60 -7.12 4.12
CA VAL A 62 -1.11 -6.01 3.34
C VAL A 62 -0.25 -4.78 3.59
N LEU A 63 0.39 -4.29 2.55
CA LEU A 63 1.08 -3.00 2.56
C LEU A 63 0.04 -1.89 2.47
N GLY A 64 -0.06 -1.08 3.53
CA GLY A 64 -1.09 -0.04 3.64
C GLY A 64 -0.75 1.25 2.93
N ASP A 65 -1.78 2.03 2.61
CA ASP A 65 -1.72 3.40 2.11
C ASP A 65 -0.88 3.59 0.83
N VAL A 66 -0.89 2.60 -0.09
CA VAL A 66 -0.13 2.71 -1.34
C VAL A 66 -0.78 3.74 -2.25
N ALA A 67 -0.15 4.91 -2.38
CA ALA A 67 -0.68 5.99 -3.19
C ALA A 67 -0.40 5.78 -4.69
N PRO A 68 -1.43 5.91 -5.56
CA PRO A 68 -1.29 5.85 -7.02
C PRO A 68 -0.79 7.17 -7.61
N VAL A 69 -0.43 8.13 -6.76
CA VAL A 69 0.02 9.48 -7.11
C VAL A 69 1.16 9.92 -6.22
N ASN A 70 1.90 10.94 -6.64
CA ASN A 70 2.99 11.51 -5.83
C ASN A 70 2.43 12.44 -4.75
N THR A 71 1.99 11.89 -3.65
CA THR A 71 1.47 12.63 -2.49
C THR A 71 2.59 13.30 -1.70
N VAL A 72 2.22 14.28 -0.86
CA VAL A 72 3.13 14.90 0.11
C VAL A 72 3.34 14.03 1.36
N SER A 73 2.47 13.05 1.57
CA SER A 73 2.53 12.14 2.73
C SER A 73 3.67 11.14 2.59
N PRO A 74 4.31 10.74 3.70
CA PRO A 74 5.34 9.71 3.71
C PRO A 74 4.71 8.30 3.68
N THR A 75 3.97 8.01 2.63
CA THR A 75 3.32 6.72 2.39
C THR A 75 4.02 5.98 1.27
N PRO A 76 3.90 4.64 1.20
CA PRO A 76 4.34 3.92 0.02
C PRO A 76 3.59 4.41 -1.21
N LYS A 77 4.26 4.46 -2.35
CA LYS A 77 3.69 4.96 -3.61
C LYS A 77 4.06 4.02 -4.74
N LEU A 78 3.11 3.82 -5.66
CA LEU A 78 3.33 3.01 -6.86
C LEU A 78 2.71 3.71 -8.08
N PHE A 79 3.22 4.93 -8.38
CA PHE A 79 2.67 5.80 -9.43
C PHE A 79 3.53 5.86 -10.70
N LYS A 80 4.74 5.30 -10.67
CA LYS A 80 5.69 5.26 -11.79
C LYS A 80 6.34 3.90 -11.92
N ASP A 81 6.77 3.53 -13.11
CA ASP A 81 7.28 2.18 -13.41
C ASP A 81 8.64 1.91 -12.76
N GLU A 82 9.44 2.96 -12.48
CA GLU A 82 10.71 2.85 -11.79
C GLU A 82 10.59 2.31 -10.35
N GLN A 83 9.37 2.30 -9.78
CA GLN A 83 9.09 1.76 -8.45
C GLN A 83 8.81 0.25 -8.46
N ILE A 84 8.46 -0.32 -9.63
CA ILE A 84 8.13 -1.75 -9.77
C ILE A 84 9.23 -2.67 -9.23
N PRO A 85 10.53 -2.46 -9.52
CA PRO A 85 11.58 -3.38 -9.06
C PRO A 85 11.64 -3.53 -7.54
N ALA A 86 11.46 -2.45 -6.77
CA ALA A 86 11.51 -2.50 -5.30
C ALA A 86 10.31 -3.26 -4.71
N TYR A 87 9.11 -3.10 -5.30
CA TYR A 87 7.93 -3.89 -4.92
C TYR A 87 8.08 -5.36 -5.29
N LYS A 88 8.68 -5.64 -6.47
CA LYS A 88 8.97 -7.00 -6.89
C LYS A 88 9.95 -7.69 -5.95
N GLU A 89 11.03 -7.03 -5.57
CA GLU A 89 12.00 -7.55 -4.61
C GLU A 89 11.33 -7.90 -3.28
N LEU A 90 10.42 -7.05 -2.80
CA LEU A 90 9.64 -7.31 -1.60
C LEU A 90 8.72 -8.53 -1.79
N ALA A 91 7.96 -8.60 -2.88
CA ALA A 91 7.06 -9.72 -3.17
C ALA A 91 7.82 -11.05 -3.21
N ASP A 92 8.93 -11.09 -3.97
CA ASP A 92 9.79 -12.28 -4.10
C ASP A 92 10.31 -12.73 -2.72
N ALA A 93 10.76 -11.79 -1.89
CA ALA A 93 11.27 -12.10 -0.54
C ALA A 93 10.18 -12.62 0.43
N LEU A 94 8.94 -12.15 0.31
CA LEU A 94 7.82 -12.66 1.11
C LEU A 94 7.38 -14.06 0.63
N HIS A 95 7.39 -14.28 -0.68
CA HIS A 95 7.06 -15.58 -1.27
C HIS A 95 8.00 -16.70 -0.84
N GLU A 96 9.28 -16.40 -0.54
CA GLU A 96 10.23 -17.39 0.03
C GLU A 96 9.71 -18.02 1.35
N PHE A 97 8.86 -17.29 2.08
CA PHE A 97 8.23 -17.75 3.32
C PHE A 97 6.78 -18.23 3.14
N ASP A 98 6.33 -18.47 1.90
CA ASP A 98 4.93 -18.75 1.58
C ASP A 98 3.97 -17.72 2.21
N CYS A 99 4.36 -16.45 2.14
CA CYS A 99 3.58 -15.31 2.59
C CYS A 99 3.13 -14.50 1.36
N LYS A 100 1.83 -14.27 1.24
CA LYS A 100 1.25 -13.47 0.15
C LYS A 100 1.38 -12.00 0.42
N LEU A 101 1.63 -11.21 -0.64
CA LEU A 101 1.66 -9.75 -0.57
C LEU A 101 0.37 -9.16 -1.15
N GLY A 102 -0.32 -8.39 -0.33
CA GLY A 102 -1.36 -7.47 -0.76
C GLY A 102 -0.91 -6.03 -0.70
N ILE A 103 -1.53 -5.18 -1.47
CA ILE A 103 -1.44 -3.74 -1.32
C ILE A 103 -2.84 -3.14 -1.15
N GLN A 104 -2.96 -2.16 -0.27
CA GLN A 104 -4.17 -1.34 -0.16
C GLN A 104 -3.92 -0.02 -0.88
N ILE A 105 -4.65 0.22 -1.98
CA ILE A 105 -4.52 1.45 -2.75
C ILE A 105 -5.35 2.54 -2.07
N PHE A 106 -4.71 3.66 -1.82
CA PHE A 106 -5.31 4.82 -1.19
C PHE A 106 -5.09 6.07 -2.04
N HIS A 107 -6.16 6.73 -2.47
CA HIS A 107 -6.07 8.06 -3.06
C HIS A 107 -6.40 9.10 -1.98
N PRO A 108 -5.55 10.12 -1.76
CA PRO A 108 -5.81 11.12 -0.74
C PRO A 108 -7.01 12.00 -1.08
N GLU A 109 -7.76 12.40 -0.06
CA GLU A 109 -8.94 13.26 -0.15
C GLU A 109 -8.53 14.74 -0.21
N TYR A 110 -7.65 15.09 -1.16
CA TYR A 110 -7.25 16.47 -1.45
C TYR A 110 -6.70 16.60 -2.87
N ASP A 111 -6.70 17.81 -3.41
CA ASP A 111 -6.14 18.11 -4.73
C ASP A 111 -4.60 18.05 -4.70
N VAL A 112 -4.07 16.85 -5.03
CA VAL A 112 -2.63 16.58 -5.03
C VAL A 112 -1.86 17.49 -5.98
N GLN A 113 -2.45 17.84 -7.14
CA GLN A 113 -1.78 18.67 -8.15
C GLN A 113 -1.67 20.11 -7.68
N ALA A 114 -2.78 20.68 -7.18
CA ALA A 114 -2.80 22.04 -6.67
C ALA A 114 -1.82 22.20 -5.50
N LEU A 115 -1.80 21.24 -4.56
CA LEU A 115 -0.85 21.28 -3.44
C LEU A 115 0.60 21.16 -3.90
N ALA A 116 0.91 20.28 -4.84
CA ALA A 116 2.27 20.14 -5.38
C ALA A 116 2.77 21.43 -6.03
N GLU A 117 1.90 22.15 -6.75
CA GLU A 117 2.25 23.45 -7.34
C GLU A 117 2.50 24.53 -6.28
N MET A 118 1.67 24.59 -5.23
CA MET A 118 1.84 25.54 -4.13
C MET A 118 3.17 25.29 -3.40
N PHE A 119 3.51 24.02 -3.13
CA PHE A 119 4.80 23.67 -2.55
C PHE A 119 5.98 24.05 -3.44
N LYS A 120 5.90 23.85 -4.76
CA LYS A 120 6.92 24.30 -5.71
C LYS A 120 7.15 25.80 -5.68
N LYS A 121 6.07 26.58 -5.51
CA LYS A 121 6.13 28.06 -5.42
C LYS A 121 6.59 28.54 -4.05
N GLY A 122 6.73 27.65 -3.06
CA GLY A 122 7.08 28.02 -1.68
C GLY A 122 5.94 28.66 -0.89
N ASP A 123 4.71 28.63 -1.40
CA ASP A 123 3.54 29.22 -0.74
C ASP A 123 2.95 28.27 0.30
N MET A 124 3.66 28.15 1.42
CA MET A 124 3.27 27.25 2.52
C MET A 124 1.95 27.66 3.19
N GLN A 125 1.62 28.95 3.16
CA GLN A 125 0.37 29.44 3.77
C GLN A 125 -0.82 29.03 2.91
N ALA A 126 -0.76 29.24 1.58
CA ALA A 126 -1.80 28.80 0.66
C ALA A 126 -1.94 27.28 0.66
N ALA A 127 -0.84 26.52 0.67
CA ALA A 127 -0.86 25.05 0.73
C ALA A 127 -1.57 24.55 1.98
N ARG A 128 -1.32 25.13 3.16
CA ARG A 128 -2.01 24.77 4.41
C ARG A 128 -3.50 25.11 4.35
N ALA A 129 -3.83 26.28 3.85
CA ALA A 129 -5.23 26.72 3.70
C ALA A 129 -6.00 25.79 2.74
N LYS A 130 -5.40 25.45 1.59
CA LYS A 130 -5.98 24.51 0.62
C LYS A 130 -6.16 23.12 1.24
N LEU A 131 -5.14 22.58 1.89
CA LEU A 131 -5.24 21.27 2.53
C LEU A 131 -6.35 21.24 3.58
N HIS A 132 -6.47 22.27 4.41
CA HIS A 132 -7.54 22.37 5.42
C HIS A 132 -8.91 22.46 4.77
N HIS A 133 -9.06 23.21 3.67
CA HIS A 133 -10.30 23.28 2.91
C HIS A 133 -10.67 21.91 2.33
N ASP A 134 -9.72 21.25 1.67
CA ASP A 134 -9.94 19.96 1.03
C ASP A 134 -10.34 18.86 2.05
N MET A 135 -9.72 18.83 3.22
CA MET A 135 -10.11 17.90 4.29
C MET A 135 -11.60 17.99 4.68
N LEU A 136 -12.26 19.09 4.40
CA LEU A 136 -13.65 19.32 4.74
C LEU A 136 -14.59 19.22 3.54
N HIS A 137 -14.10 19.49 2.34
CA HIS A 137 -14.95 19.76 1.19
C HIS A 137 -14.58 19.00 -0.08
N TYR A 138 -13.42 18.33 -0.14
CA TYR A 138 -12.91 17.71 -1.37
C TYR A 138 -13.90 16.74 -2.00
N ILE A 139 -14.56 15.92 -1.18
CA ILE A 139 -15.51 14.91 -1.67
C ILE A 139 -16.73 15.58 -2.34
N ASP A 140 -17.17 16.71 -1.81
CA ASP A 140 -18.31 17.45 -2.33
C ASP A 140 -17.96 18.29 -3.57
N GLU A 141 -16.69 18.66 -3.73
CA GLU A 141 -16.22 19.56 -4.79
C GLU A 141 -15.49 18.84 -5.93
N VAL A 142 -15.14 17.55 -5.77
CA VAL A 142 -14.46 16.78 -6.81
C VAL A 142 -15.31 16.67 -8.06
N THR A 143 -14.73 16.99 -9.21
CA THR A 143 -15.42 16.94 -10.51
C THR A 143 -15.36 15.54 -11.13
N ASP A 144 -16.28 15.26 -12.07
CA ASP A 144 -16.25 14.00 -12.85
C ASP A 144 -14.93 13.81 -13.59
N GLU A 145 -14.31 14.89 -14.08
CA GLU A 145 -13.00 14.82 -14.74
C GLU A 145 -11.90 14.39 -13.74
N GLN A 146 -11.89 14.96 -12.55
CA GLN A 146 -10.96 14.56 -11.48
C GLN A 146 -11.20 13.11 -11.03
N LEU A 147 -12.46 12.68 -10.92
CA LEU A 147 -12.78 11.29 -10.58
C LEU A 147 -12.28 10.32 -11.65
N ASN A 148 -12.45 10.65 -12.93
CA ASN A 148 -11.91 9.83 -14.02
C ASN A 148 -10.39 9.77 -14.01
N ASP A 149 -9.71 10.87 -13.72
CA ASP A 149 -8.25 10.91 -13.57
C ASP A 149 -7.78 10.03 -12.37
N ILE A 150 -8.49 10.08 -11.23
CA ILE A 150 -8.24 9.21 -10.08
C ILE A 150 -8.37 7.73 -10.49
N LEU A 151 -9.46 7.36 -11.15
CA LEU A 151 -9.68 5.97 -11.61
C LEU A 151 -8.57 5.49 -12.53
N MET A 152 -8.12 6.33 -13.46
CA MET A 152 -7.01 5.98 -14.35
C MET A 152 -5.69 5.79 -13.60
N LYS A 153 -5.41 6.61 -12.60
CA LYS A 153 -4.21 6.49 -11.76
C LYS A 153 -4.26 5.25 -10.87
N MET A 154 -5.42 4.94 -10.28
CA MET A 154 -5.63 3.71 -9.52
C MET A 154 -5.44 2.47 -10.41
N GLY A 155 -6.03 2.47 -11.61
CA GLY A 155 -5.84 1.39 -12.59
C GLY A 155 -4.37 1.21 -13.00
N GLY A 156 -3.62 2.31 -13.18
CA GLY A 156 -2.18 2.28 -13.41
C GLY A 156 -1.40 1.68 -12.23
N CYS A 157 -1.79 1.99 -11.00
CA CYS A 157 -1.20 1.40 -9.80
C CYS A 157 -1.46 -0.12 -9.74
N VAL A 158 -2.68 -0.57 -10.01
CA VAL A 158 -3.04 -2.01 -10.07
C VAL A 158 -2.18 -2.74 -11.10
N LYS A 159 -2.00 -2.16 -12.28
CA LYS A 159 -1.15 -2.75 -13.33
C LYS A 159 0.29 -2.92 -12.84
N ARG A 160 0.89 -1.90 -12.24
CA ARG A 160 2.24 -1.97 -11.69
C ARG A 160 2.36 -2.99 -10.56
N ALA A 161 1.34 -3.07 -9.69
CA ALA A 161 1.28 -4.09 -8.64
C ALA A 161 1.30 -5.51 -9.22
N TYR A 162 0.51 -5.75 -10.26
CA TYR A 162 0.52 -7.03 -10.97
C TYR A 162 1.91 -7.35 -11.57
N GLU A 163 2.54 -6.38 -12.23
CA GLU A 163 3.89 -6.53 -12.81
C GLU A 163 4.96 -6.77 -11.74
N ALA A 164 4.75 -6.24 -10.53
CA ALA A 164 5.60 -6.46 -9.36
C ALA A 164 5.36 -7.81 -8.66
N GLY A 165 4.38 -8.62 -9.09
CA GLY A 165 4.08 -9.91 -8.45
C GLY A 165 3.28 -9.81 -7.15
N VAL A 166 2.56 -8.71 -6.93
CA VAL A 166 1.61 -8.56 -5.83
C VAL A 166 0.43 -9.52 -6.04
N ASP A 167 0.05 -10.26 -5.00
CA ASP A 167 -0.99 -11.30 -5.07
C ASP A 167 -2.41 -10.75 -4.96
N VAL A 168 -2.61 -9.65 -4.20
CA VAL A 168 -3.92 -9.08 -3.88
C VAL A 168 -3.87 -7.56 -3.93
N VAL A 169 -4.92 -6.94 -4.44
CA VAL A 169 -5.13 -5.49 -4.38
C VAL A 169 -6.43 -5.21 -3.64
N GLU A 170 -6.36 -4.37 -2.61
CA GLU A 170 -7.51 -3.77 -1.92
C GLU A 170 -7.73 -2.33 -2.44
N VAL A 171 -8.98 -1.98 -2.68
CA VAL A 171 -9.40 -0.66 -3.19
C VAL A 171 -10.49 -0.09 -2.31
#